data_899c21849a1d8e660ee7e56df06e8300
#
_entry.id   899c21849a1d8e660ee7e56df06e8300
#
_cell.length_a   1.000
_cell.length_b   1.000
_cell.length_c   1.000
_cell.angle_alpha   90.00
_cell.angle_beta   90.00
_cell.angle_gamma   90.00
#
_symmetry.space_group_name_H-M   'P 1'
#
loop_
_entity.id
_entity.type
_entity.pdbx_description
1 polymer ?
#
loop_
_entity_poly.entity_id
_entity_poly.type
_entity_poly.pdbx_seq_one_letter_code
_entity_poly.pdbx_strand_id
1 'polypeptide(L)'
;MSVKDIDIVIDGYPKEVLKFLEKNKIPIKNKFLNYGVFFLKFDEIDCNLTCLREDYGHDGRHSKVIFSKNLNADSKRRDLTINALYLNLEGQIIDFCNGYHDIMNSNLIFIGDYKKKCLEDYLRIVRYIRFCSIFKNPFIPKEYKIFFIENSNLLKKIPKNKLLDELKKIFVNKYFYNSIELIKFLNLENYLLNE
;
A
#
# COMPACT_ATOMS: atom_id res chain seq x y z
N MET A 1 -11.07 -13.82 13.57
CA MET A 1 -10.26 -12.60 13.37
C MET A 1 -11.25 -11.43 13.30
N SER A 2 -11.16 -10.43 14.16
CA SER A 2 -12.05 -9.26 14.08
C SER A 2 -11.53 -8.28 13.04
N VAL A 3 -12.37 -7.85 12.11
CA VAL A 3 -12.06 -6.78 11.16
C VAL A 3 -12.07 -5.46 11.93
N LYS A 4 -10.97 -4.68 11.84
CA LYS A 4 -10.83 -3.41 12.54
C LYS A 4 -10.95 -2.21 11.61
N ASP A 5 -10.59 -2.39 10.34
CA ASP A 5 -10.66 -1.38 9.29
C ASP A 5 -11.14 -2.00 7.98
N ILE A 6 -11.83 -1.20 7.20
CA ILE A 6 -12.36 -1.59 5.89
C ILE A 6 -11.92 -0.52 4.88
N ASP A 7 -11.23 -0.95 3.83
CA ASP A 7 -10.89 -0.10 2.69
C ASP A 7 -11.93 -0.26 1.59
N ILE A 8 -12.63 0.82 1.25
CA ILE A 8 -13.65 0.85 0.19
C ILE A 8 -13.13 1.72 -0.94
N VAL A 9 -13.31 1.28 -2.17
CA VAL A 9 -13.12 2.09 -3.37
C VAL A 9 -14.47 2.45 -3.96
N ILE A 10 -14.62 3.69 -4.42
CA ILE A 10 -15.86 4.18 -5.02
C ILE A 10 -15.62 4.82 -6.38
N ASP A 11 -16.51 4.50 -7.31
CA ASP A 11 -16.61 5.17 -8.60
C ASP A 11 -17.33 6.50 -8.43
N GLY A 12 -16.58 7.55 -8.16
CA GLY A 12 -17.15 8.89 -7.94
C GLY A 12 -16.08 9.97 -7.80
N TYR A 13 -16.43 11.20 -8.13
CA TYR A 13 -15.55 12.33 -7.92
C TYR A 13 -15.61 12.82 -6.47
N PRO A 14 -14.50 13.27 -5.86
CA PRO A 14 -14.45 13.60 -4.42
C PRO A 14 -15.50 14.62 -3.97
N LYS A 15 -15.82 15.62 -4.80
CA LYS A 15 -16.86 16.62 -4.48
C LYS A 15 -18.26 16.01 -4.46
N GLU A 16 -18.54 15.07 -5.34
CA GLU A 16 -19.84 14.38 -5.42
C GLU A 16 -20.00 13.42 -4.23
N VAL A 17 -18.93 12.66 -3.96
CA VAL A 17 -18.89 11.76 -2.79
C VAL A 17 -19.07 12.52 -1.50
N LEU A 18 -18.38 13.68 -1.33
CA LEU A 18 -18.56 14.53 -0.15
C LEU A 18 -20.01 14.97 0.01
N LYS A 19 -20.64 15.51 -1.04
CA LYS A 19 -22.04 15.92 -1.01
C LYS A 19 -22.98 14.78 -0.64
N PHE A 20 -22.72 13.56 -1.16
CA PHE A 20 -23.48 12.36 -0.83
C PHE A 20 -23.36 12.02 0.66
N LEU A 21 -22.14 12.00 1.20
CA LEU A 21 -21.87 11.69 2.61
C LEU A 21 -22.57 12.71 3.54
N GLU A 22 -22.46 14.01 3.23
CA GLU A 22 -23.07 15.08 4.00
C GLU A 22 -24.60 15.02 3.94
N LYS A 23 -25.18 14.81 2.75
CA LYS A 23 -26.63 14.65 2.56
C LYS A 23 -27.20 13.49 3.37
N ASN A 24 -26.48 12.38 3.45
CA ASN A 24 -26.92 11.18 4.17
C ASN A 24 -26.45 11.18 5.64
N LYS A 25 -25.89 12.29 6.14
CA LYS A 25 -25.41 12.42 7.54
C LYS A 25 -24.41 11.34 7.95
N ILE A 26 -23.58 10.86 6.99
CA ILE A 26 -22.53 9.86 7.27
C ILE A 26 -21.36 10.58 7.96
N PRO A 27 -20.95 10.14 9.16
CA PRO A 27 -19.92 10.84 9.92
C PRO A 27 -18.55 10.74 9.24
N ILE A 28 -17.93 11.89 8.96
CA ILE A 28 -16.60 12.00 8.38
C ILE A 28 -15.63 12.41 9.49
N LYS A 29 -14.71 11.51 9.85
CA LYS A 29 -13.65 11.76 10.84
C LYS A 29 -12.57 12.68 10.28
N ASN A 30 -12.17 12.46 9.03
CA ASN A 30 -11.17 13.25 8.32
C ASN A 30 -11.35 13.09 6.80
N LYS A 31 -10.82 14.04 6.02
CA LYS A 31 -10.89 14.00 4.55
C LYS A 31 -9.70 14.66 3.88
N PHE A 32 -9.24 14.05 2.78
CA PHE A 32 -8.20 14.58 1.90
C PHE A 32 -8.76 14.66 0.47
N LEU A 33 -9.48 15.73 0.17
CA LEU A 33 -10.22 15.89 -1.10
C LEU A 33 -9.31 15.84 -2.33
N ASN A 34 -8.09 16.40 -2.25
CA ASN A 34 -7.15 16.39 -3.36
C ASN A 34 -6.69 14.96 -3.72
N TYR A 35 -6.84 14.01 -2.82
CA TYR A 35 -6.52 12.60 -3.02
C TYR A 35 -7.76 11.71 -3.08
N GLY A 36 -8.95 12.27 -2.91
CA GLY A 36 -10.23 11.56 -2.92
C GLY A 36 -10.35 10.54 -1.77
N VAL A 37 -9.82 10.86 -0.59
CA VAL A 37 -9.83 9.95 0.57
C VAL A 37 -10.70 10.53 1.68
N PHE A 38 -11.58 9.69 2.23
CA PHE A 38 -12.46 10.01 3.35
C PHE A 38 -12.28 8.95 4.43
N PHE A 39 -12.01 9.38 5.65
CA PHE A 39 -11.95 8.53 6.83
C PHE A 39 -13.30 8.59 7.53
N LEU A 40 -13.98 7.48 7.55
CA LEU A 40 -15.29 7.33 8.16
C LEU A 40 -15.14 6.43 9.40
N LYS A 41 -16.07 6.53 10.32
CA LYS A 41 -16.15 5.61 11.46
C LYS A 41 -17.59 5.16 11.66
N PHE A 42 -17.77 3.84 11.69
CA PHE A 42 -19.04 3.20 12.00
C PHE A 42 -18.85 2.34 13.25
N ASP A 43 -19.39 2.80 14.37
CA ASP A 43 -19.18 2.21 15.69
C ASP A 43 -17.67 2.05 15.98
N GLU A 44 -17.18 0.81 16.13
CA GLU A 44 -15.77 0.51 16.38
C GLU A 44 -14.96 0.20 15.11
N ILE A 45 -15.56 0.30 13.92
CA ILE A 45 -14.91 0.00 12.64
C ILE A 45 -14.48 1.29 11.97
N ASP A 46 -13.18 1.42 11.73
CA ASP A 46 -12.66 2.48 10.86
C ASP A 46 -12.85 2.08 9.38
N CYS A 47 -13.35 3.01 8.58
CA CYS A 47 -13.60 2.80 7.17
C CYS A 47 -12.90 3.87 6.34
N ASN A 48 -12.06 3.44 5.41
CA ASN A 48 -11.37 4.32 4.46
C ASN A 48 -12.07 4.25 3.11
N LEU A 49 -12.77 5.31 2.73
CA LEU A 49 -13.42 5.43 1.43
C LEU A 49 -12.51 6.20 0.49
N THR A 50 -12.10 5.59 -0.63
CA THR A 50 -11.19 6.19 -1.60
C THR A 50 -11.83 6.23 -2.99
N CYS A 51 -11.85 7.42 -3.61
CA CYS A 51 -12.24 7.56 -5.01
C CYS A 51 -11.23 6.89 -5.93
N LEU A 52 -11.71 6.17 -6.94
CA LEU A 52 -10.86 5.57 -7.97
C LEU A 52 -10.03 6.65 -8.67
N ARG A 53 -8.75 6.37 -8.86
CA ARG A 53 -7.81 7.34 -9.41
C ARG A 53 -6.62 6.73 -10.11
N GLU A 54 -5.98 7.53 -10.92
CA GLU A 54 -4.68 7.29 -11.53
C GLU A 54 -3.68 8.31 -10.99
N ASP A 55 -2.47 7.87 -10.68
CA ASP A 55 -1.41 8.74 -10.22
C ASP A 55 -0.44 9.02 -11.38
N TYR A 56 -0.04 10.29 -11.59
CA TYR A 56 0.89 10.68 -12.63
C TYR A 56 1.85 11.78 -12.16
N GLY A 57 3.01 11.92 -12.87
CA GLY A 57 3.95 12.99 -12.60
C GLY A 57 4.55 12.91 -11.20
N HIS A 58 5.22 11.80 -10.88
CA HIS A 58 5.90 11.61 -9.60
C HIS A 58 7.19 12.42 -9.53
N ASP A 59 7.37 13.17 -8.44
CA ASP A 59 8.59 13.90 -8.09
C ASP A 59 9.31 13.34 -6.85
N GLY A 60 9.13 12.04 -6.59
CA GLY A 60 9.70 11.33 -5.44
C GLY A 60 8.82 11.35 -4.18
N ARG A 61 7.80 12.21 -4.08
CA ARG A 61 6.89 12.28 -2.92
C ARG A 61 5.44 12.64 -3.25
N HIS A 62 5.24 13.41 -4.29
CA HIS A 62 3.93 13.92 -4.66
C HIS A 62 3.58 13.43 -6.06
N SER A 63 2.47 12.78 -6.19
CA SER A 63 1.84 12.47 -7.47
C SER A 63 0.68 13.43 -7.69
N LYS A 64 0.51 13.88 -8.91
CA LYS A 64 -0.75 14.46 -9.34
C LYS A 64 -1.75 13.33 -9.51
N VAL A 65 -3.00 13.60 -9.20
CA VAL A 65 -4.08 12.63 -9.21
C VAL A 65 -5.10 12.99 -10.26
N ILE A 66 -5.47 12.03 -11.08
CA ILE A 66 -6.64 12.11 -11.97
C ILE A 66 -7.66 11.11 -11.44
N PHE A 67 -8.86 11.60 -11.08
CA PHE A 67 -9.95 10.73 -10.69
C PHE A 67 -10.53 10.06 -11.94
N SER A 68 -10.70 8.75 -11.86
CA SER A 68 -11.21 7.93 -12.94
C SER A 68 -12.29 6.98 -12.43
N LYS A 69 -13.00 6.34 -13.38
CA LYS A 69 -13.96 5.28 -13.07
C LYS A 69 -13.38 3.89 -13.35
N ASN A 70 -12.07 3.82 -13.59
CA ASN A 70 -11.40 2.62 -14.05
C ASN A 70 -10.71 1.89 -12.88
N LEU A 71 -11.33 0.81 -12.40
CA LEU A 71 -10.79 -0.02 -11.32
C LEU A 71 -9.46 -0.68 -11.70
N ASN A 72 -9.28 -1.07 -12.99
CA ASN A 72 -8.02 -1.62 -13.47
C ASN A 72 -6.88 -0.59 -13.41
N ALA A 73 -7.17 0.67 -13.77
CA ALA A 73 -6.18 1.75 -13.64
C ALA A 73 -5.80 2.00 -12.16
N ASP A 74 -6.79 2.00 -11.25
CA ASP A 74 -6.52 2.09 -9.81
C ASP A 74 -5.67 0.92 -9.29
N SER A 75 -5.89 -0.30 -9.78
CA SER A 75 -5.07 -1.45 -9.40
C SER A 75 -3.60 -1.28 -9.78
N LYS A 76 -3.33 -0.75 -10.98
CA LYS A 76 -1.97 -0.56 -11.53
C LYS A 76 -1.13 0.48 -10.78
N ARG A 77 -1.75 1.45 -10.10
CA ARG A 77 -1.00 2.43 -9.29
C ARG A 77 -0.52 1.86 -7.95
N ARG A 78 -1.07 0.73 -7.49
CA ARG A 78 -0.70 0.08 -6.23
C ARG A 78 0.73 -0.47 -6.29
N ASP A 79 1.29 -0.81 -5.14
CA ASP A 79 2.67 -1.30 -5.02
C ASP A 79 2.80 -2.77 -5.44
N LEU A 80 2.16 -3.68 -4.71
CA LEU A 80 2.28 -5.12 -4.89
C LEU A 80 0.98 -5.73 -5.42
N THR A 81 1.10 -6.83 -6.17
CA THR A 81 -0.03 -7.58 -6.72
C THR A 81 -1.01 -8.03 -5.63
N ILE A 82 -0.50 -8.48 -4.49
CA ILE A 82 -1.27 -8.91 -3.32
C ILE A 82 -2.13 -7.79 -2.70
N ASN A 83 -1.81 -6.53 -2.98
CA ASN A 83 -2.53 -5.36 -2.49
C ASN A 83 -3.53 -4.78 -3.51
N ALA A 84 -3.69 -5.44 -4.67
CA ALA A 84 -4.52 -4.97 -5.77
C ALA A 84 -5.74 -5.86 -6.02
N LEU A 85 -6.19 -6.57 -5.00
CA LEU A 85 -7.42 -7.35 -5.00
C LEU A 85 -8.59 -6.49 -4.53
N TYR A 86 -9.73 -6.67 -5.15
CA TYR A 86 -10.99 -6.04 -4.77
C TYR A 86 -12.05 -7.11 -4.56
N LEU A 87 -12.99 -6.83 -3.68
CA LEU A 87 -14.16 -7.64 -3.44
C LEU A 87 -15.39 -6.81 -3.83
N ASN A 88 -16.25 -7.34 -4.71
CA ASN A 88 -17.51 -6.68 -5.03
C ASN A 88 -18.59 -7.01 -3.96
N LEU A 89 -19.74 -6.37 -4.07
CA LEU A 89 -20.85 -6.56 -3.12
C LEU A 89 -21.45 -7.97 -3.17
N GLU A 90 -21.27 -8.69 -4.27
CA GLU A 90 -21.69 -10.08 -4.45
C GLU A 90 -20.67 -11.10 -3.88
N GLY A 91 -19.56 -10.62 -3.30
CA GLY A 91 -18.52 -11.47 -2.73
C GLY A 91 -17.54 -12.06 -3.76
N GLN A 92 -17.51 -11.54 -5.00
CA GLN A 92 -16.58 -12.00 -6.03
C GLN A 92 -15.28 -11.21 -5.97
N ILE A 93 -14.15 -11.92 -6.13
CA ILE A 93 -12.83 -11.30 -6.19
C ILE A 93 -12.59 -10.76 -7.61
N ILE A 94 -12.21 -9.49 -7.69
CA ILE A 94 -11.77 -8.85 -8.94
C ILE A 94 -10.25 -8.66 -8.84
N ASP A 95 -9.52 -9.28 -9.77
CA ASP A 95 -8.07 -9.31 -9.79
C ASP A 95 -7.54 -8.97 -11.19
N PHE A 96 -6.91 -7.82 -11.32
CA PHE A 96 -6.28 -7.37 -12.57
C PHE A 96 -4.77 -7.60 -12.62
N CYS A 97 -4.17 -8.01 -11.50
CA CYS A 97 -2.72 -8.05 -11.32
C CYS A 97 -2.19 -9.44 -10.91
N ASN A 98 -3.03 -10.47 -10.97
CA ASN A 98 -2.70 -11.83 -10.54
C ASN A 98 -2.36 -11.96 -9.05
N GLY A 99 -2.89 -11.05 -8.22
CA GLY A 99 -2.59 -10.99 -6.79
C GLY A 99 -3.12 -12.18 -6.00
N TYR A 100 -4.24 -12.78 -6.41
CA TYR A 100 -4.77 -13.98 -5.77
C TYR A 100 -3.80 -15.17 -5.91
N HIS A 101 -3.28 -15.40 -7.13
CA HIS A 101 -2.25 -16.41 -7.36
C HIS A 101 -1.01 -16.16 -6.51
N ASP A 102 -0.56 -14.91 -6.42
CA ASP A 102 0.62 -14.54 -5.67
C ASP A 102 0.43 -14.73 -4.15
N ILE A 103 -0.76 -14.43 -3.61
CA ILE A 103 -1.10 -14.75 -2.21
C ILE A 103 -1.00 -16.25 -1.96
N MET A 104 -1.60 -17.07 -2.80
CA MET A 104 -1.63 -18.54 -2.63
C MET A 104 -0.22 -19.15 -2.69
N ASN A 105 0.69 -18.55 -3.45
CA ASN A 105 2.07 -19.01 -3.60
C ASN A 105 3.09 -18.25 -2.74
N SER A 106 2.62 -17.34 -1.88
CA SER A 106 3.49 -16.47 -1.05
C SER A 106 4.48 -15.62 -1.87
N ASN A 107 4.10 -15.24 -3.08
CA ASN A 107 4.91 -14.40 -3.96
C ASN A 107 4.76 -12.93 -3.59
N LEU A 108 5.88 -12.24 -3.51
CA LEU A 108 5.90 -10.77 -3.32
C LEU A 108 6.38 -10.10 -4.61
N ILE A 109 5.41 -9.68 -5.42
CA ILE A 109 5.67 -9.15 -6.77
C ILE A 109 5.15 -7.70 -6.87
N PHE A 110 6.00 -6.80 -7.38
CA PHE A 110 5.57 -5.44 -7.71
C PHE A 110 4.69 -5.42 -8.95
N ILE A 111 3.71 -4.53 -8.96
CA ILE A 111 2.89 -4.28 -10.16
C ILE A 111 3.69 -3.41 -11.12
N GLY A 112 4.01 -3.95 -12.31
CA GLY A 112 4.79 -3.25 -13.32
C GLY A 112 6.28 -3.15 -12.99
N ASP A 113 6.93 -2.06 -13.39
CA ASP A 113 8.35 -1.87 -13.19
C ASP A 113 8.69 -1.52 -11.72
N TYR A 114 9.27 -2.47 -11.01
CA TYR A 114 9.63 -2.32 -9.60
C TYR A 114 10.69 -1.23 -9.37
N LYS A 115 11.64 -1.06 -10.29
CA LYS A 115 12.69 -0.02 -10.19
C LYS A 115 12.05 1.36 -10.21
N LYS A 116 11.21 1.60 -11.23
CA LYS A 116 10.45 2.84 -11.35
C LYS A 116 9.58 3.08 -10.12
N LYS A 117 8.82 2.08 -9.69
CA LYS A 117 7.96 2.15 -8.50
C LYS A 117 8.72 2.55 -7.23
N CYS A 118 9.86 1.92 -6.96
CA CYS A 118 10.68 2.23 -5.79
C CYS A 118 11.36 3.60 -5.88
N LEU A 119 11.77 4.04 -7.08
CA LEU A 119 12.37 5.37 -7.26
C LEU A 119 11.34 6.51 -7.18
N GLU A 120 10.08 6.25 -7.51
CA GLU A 120 8.98 7.20 -7.32
C GLU A 120 8.63 7.40 -5.84
N ASP A 121 8.74 6.35 -5.01
CA ASP A 121 8.49 6.41 -3.57
C ASP A 121 9.35 5.36 -2.85
N TYR A 122 10.42 5.81 -2.21
CA TYR A 122 11.36 4.94 -1.50
C TYR A 122 10.72 4.17 -0.33
N LEU A 123 9.62 4.66 0.22
CA LEU A 123 8.87 3.96 1.26
C LEU A 123 8.35 2.59 0.77
N ARG A 124 8.19 2.40 -0.53
CA ARG A 124 7.78 1.11 -1.11
C ARG A 124 8.79 -0.01 -0.85
N ILE A 125 10.09 0.30 -0.72
CA ILE A 125 11.10 -0.69 -0.31
C ILE A 125 10.81 -1.18 1.12
N VAL A 126 10.55 -0.25 2.04
CA VAL A 126 10.24 -0.59 3.45
C VAL A 126 8.91 -1.33 3.55
N ARG A 127 7.91 -0.90 2.78
CA ARG A 127 6.62 -1.61 2.67
C ARG A 127 6.80 -3.03 2.15
N TYR A 128 7.63 -3.22 1.13
CA TYR A 128 7.96 -4.56 0.61
C TYR A 128 8.56 -5.45 1.71
N ILE A 129 9.55 -4.94 2.43
CA ILE A 129 10.16 -5.64 3.57
C ILE A 129 9.08 -6.01 4.62
N ARG A 130 8.18 -5.07 4.94
CA ARG A 130 7.07 -5.35 5.85
C ARG A 130 6.17 -6.48 5.35
N PHE A 131 5.86 -6.51 4.06
CA PHE A 131 5.00 -7.57 3.52
C PHE A 131 5.63 -8.98 3.58
N CYS A 132 6.96 -9.09 3.68
CA CYS A 132 7.61 -10.38 3.96
C CYS A 132 7.16 -11.01 5.29
N SER A 133 6.75 -10.20 6.26
CA SER A 133 6.27 -10.68 7.56
C SER A 133 4.87 -11.30 7.55
N ILE A 134 4.16 -11.21 6.43
CA ILE A 134 2.79 -11.77 6.31
C ILE A 134 2.83 -13.26 5.97
N PHE A 135 3.82 -13.67 5.18
CA PHE A 135 3.95 -15.05 4.69
C PHE A 135 4.95 -15.85 5.52
N LYS A 136 4.69 -17.17 5.66
CA LYS A 136 5.62 -18.09 6.32
C LYS A 136 6.92 -18.22 5.54
N ASN A 137 6.83 -18.39 4.22
CA ASN A 137 7.94 -18.57 3.30
C ASN A 137 7.76 -17.63 2.09
N PRO A 138 8.06 -16.33 2.20
CA PRO A 138 7.86 -15.41 1.11
C PRO A 138 8.86 -15.66 -0.03
N PHE A 139 8.37 -15.78 -1.25
CA PHE A 139 9.23 -15.76 -2.43
C PHE A 139 9.59 -14.32 -2.77
N ILE A 140 10.89 -14.05 -2.86
CA ILE A 140 11.44 -12.72 -3.16
C ILE A 140 12.36 -12.85 -4.38
N PRO A 141 12.07 -12.23 -5.52
CA PRO A 141 12.94 -12.23 -6.69
C PRO A 141 14.36 -11.74 -6.36
N LYS A 142 15.38 -12.40 -6.91
CA LYS A 142 16.79 -12.05 -6.63
C LYS A 142 17.12 -10.63 -7.07
N GLU A 143 16.59 -10.21 -8.20
CA GLU A 143 16.76 -8.85 -8.76
C GLU A 143 16.24 -7.76 -7.84
N TYR A 144 15.20 -8.03 -7.02
CA TYR A 144 14.71 -7.05 -6.03
C TYR A 144 15.72 -6.86 -4.91
N LYS A 145 16.31 -7.96 -4.42
CA LYS A 145 17.32 -7.90 -3.37
C LYS A 145 18.55 -7.10 -3.81
N ILE A 146 19.03 -7.34 -5.04
CA ILE A 146 20.15 -6.58 -5.63
C ILE A 146 19.81 -5.10 -5.69
N PHE A 147 18.65 -4.76 -6.25
CA PHE A 147 18.21 -3.39 -6.38
C PHE A 147 18.07 -2.67 -5.03
N PHE A 148 17.58 -3.35 -3.99
CA PHE A 148 17.43 -2.76 -2.66
C PHE A 148 18.78 -2.46 -2.01
N ILE A 149 19.78 -3.33 -2.19
CA ILE A 149 21.17 -3.09 -1.72
C ILE A 149 21.76 -1.88 -2.43
N GLU A 150 21.69 -1.84 -3.76
CA GLU A 150 22.25 -0.76 -4.58
C GLU A 150 21.63 0.61 -4.28
N ASN A 151 20.37 0.62 -3.82
CA ASN A 151 19.61 1.85 -3.56
C ASN A 151 19.32 2.09 -2.06
N SER A 152 20.04 1.40 -1.16
CA SER A 152 19.84 1.50 0.29
C SER A 152 19.99 2.93 0.84
N ASN A 153 20.87 3.73 0.25
CA ASN A 153 21.08 5.14 0.61
C ASN A 153 19.83 6.02 0.43
N LEU A 154 18.91 5.62 -0.45
CA LEU A 154 17.65 6.35 -0.67
C LEU A 154 16.70 6.26 0.53
N LEU A 155 16.85 5.24 1.39
CA LEU A 155 16.04 5.10 2.60
C LEU A 155 16.24 6.26 3.58
N LYS A 156 17.41 6.92 3.57
CA LYS A 156 17.68 8.13 4.36
C LYS A 156 16.77 9.31 4.02
N LYS A 157 16.17 9.30 2.83
CA LYS A 157 15.24 10.34 2.37
C LYS A 157 13.82 10.13 2.88
N ILE A 158 13.53 8.99 3.52
CA ILE A 158 12.21 8.69 4.06
C ILE A 158 12.03 9.44 5.38
N PRO A 159 10.91 10.15 5.61
CA PRO A 159 10.63 10.77 6.89
C PRO A 159 10.59 9.72 8.02
N LYS A 160 11.27 9.99 9.15
CA LYS A 160 11.39 9.07 10.28
C LYS A 160 10.03 8.54 10.77
N ASN A 161 9.03 9.39 10.89
CA ASN A 161 7.69 9.00 11.32
C ASN A 161 7.06 7.93 10.39
N LYS A 162 7.15 8.12 9.07
CA LYS A 162 6.64 7.13 8.09
C LYS A 162 7.42 5.82 8.14
N LEU A 163 8.73 5.91 8.29
CA LEU A 163 9.59 4.74 8.45
C LEU A 163 9.20 3.94 9.69
N LEU A 164 9.09 4.60 10.85
CA LEU A 164 8.70 3.98 12.11
C LEU A 164 7.31 3.35 12.05
N ASP A 165 6.36 3.98 11.36
CA ASP A 165 5.01 3.42 11.20
C ASP A 165 5.01 2.12 10.40
N GLU A 166 5.83 1.99 9.36
CA GLU A 166 5.97 0.73 8.63
C GLU A 166 6.73 -0.33 9.45
N LEU A 167 7.79 0.05 10.17
CA LEU A 167 8.54 -0.85 11.03
C LEU A 167 7.68 -1.43 12.16
N LYS A 168 6.86 -0.60 12.83
CA LYS A 168 5.92 -1.07 13.87
C LYS A 168 4.98 -2.15 13.34
N LYS A 169 4.50 -2.01 12.10
CA LYS A 169 3.60 -2.99 11.47
C LYS A 169 4.25 -4.35 11.22
N ILE A 170 5.60 -4.41 11.12
CA ILE A 170 6.33 -5.69 10.98
C ILE A 170 6.08 -6.57 12.22
N PHE A 171 6.23 -6.00 13.42
CA PHE A 171 6.16 -6.75 14.68
C PHE A 171 4.75 -7.23 15.05
N VAL A 172 3.71 -6.70 14.41
CA VAL A 172 2.32 -7.16 14.59
C VAL A 172 2.06 -8.46 13.83
N ASN A 173 2.86 -8.77 12.80
CA ASN A 173 2.65 -9.91 11.93
C ASN A 173 3.28 -11.20 12.48
N LYS A 174 2.64 -12.33 12.24
CA LYS A 174 3.05 -13.65 12.75
C LYS A 174 4.46 -14.05 12.33
N TYR A 175 4.90 -13.69 11.14
CA TYR A 175 6.18 -14.09 10.57
C TYR A 175 7.15 -12.91 10.48
N PHE A 176 7.15 -12.02 11.48
CA PHE A 176 7.97 -10.82 11.54
C PHE A 176 9.47 -11.09 11.33
N TYR A 177 9.95 -12.26 11.73
CA TYR A 177 11.33 -12.69 11.57
C TYR A 177 11.80 -12.67 10.10
N ASN A 178 10.93 -12.97 9.12
CA ASN A 178 11.28 -12.91 7.70
C ASN A 178 11.72 -11.51 7.27
N SER A 179 11.04 -10.48 7.79
CA SER A 179 11.42 -9.08 7.54
C SER A 179 12.74 -8.73 8.21
N ILE A 180 12.98 -9.20 9.43
CA ILE A 180 14.25 -8.96 10.15
C ILE A 180 15.41 -9.65 9.42
N GLU A 181 15.24 -10.90 8.99
CA GLU A 181 16.25 -11.60 8.20
C GLU A 181 16.55 -10.88 6.88
N LEU A 182 15.52 -10.38 6.19
CA LEU A 182 15.70 -9.61 4.96
C LEU A 182 16.44 -8.30 5.21
N ILE A 183 16.11 -7.55 6.27
CA ILE A 183 16.82 -6.33 6.68
C ILE A 183 18.30 -6.62 6.89
N LYS A 184 18.62 -7.67 7.64
CA LYS A 184 20.02 -8.11 7.88
C LYS A 184 20.72 -8.50 6.58
N PHE A 185 20.09 -9.35 5.77
CA PHE A 185 20.64 -9.80 4.49
C PHE A 185 20.97 -8.61 3.56
N LEU A 186 20.15 -7.56 3.59
CA LEU A 186 20.33 -6.37 2.78
C LEU A 186 21.26 -5.32 3.40
N ASN A 187 21.78 -5.56 4.62
CA ASN A 187 22.58 -4.62 5.42
C ASN A 187 21.88 -3.26 5.61
N LEU A 188 20.55 -3.29 5.86
CA LEU A 188 19.74 -2.10 5.96
C LEU A 188 19.55 -1.59 7.40
N GLU A 189 20.12 -2.27 8.42
CA GLU A 189 19.99 -1.89 9.83
C GLU A 189 20.40 -0.44 10.08
N ASN A 190 21.53 -0.05 9.51
CA ASN A 190 22.07 1.31 9.67
C ASN A 190 21.19 2.40 9.01
N TYR A 191 20.33 2.05 8.06
CA TYR A 191 19.43 2.98 7.39
C TYR A 191 18.05 3.04 8.04
N LEU A 192 17.64 1.94 8.68
CA LEU A 192 16.30 1.78 9.22
C LEU A 192 16.24 2.01 10.74
N LEU A 193 17.35 1.74 11.47
CA LEU A 193 17.37 1.70 12.92
C LEU A 193 18.28 2.76 13.56
N ASN A 194 19.14 3.44 12.79
CA ASN A 194 19.99 4.49 13.34
C ASN A 194 19.25 5.82 13.48
N GLU A 195 19.51 6.46 14.62
CA GLU A 195 19.01 7.77 15.01
C GLU A 195 19.43 8.93 14.10
#